data_b09ce3057be1f32c57180aebc600a8da
#
_entry.id   b09ce3057be1f32c57180aebc600a8da
#
_cell.length_a   1.000
_cell.length_b   1.000
_cell.length_c   1.000
_cell.angle_alpha   90.00
_cell.angle_beta   90.00
_cell.angle_gamma   90.00
#
_symmetry.space_group_name_H-M   'P 1'
#
loop_
_entity.id
_entity.type
_entity.pdbx_description
1 polymer ?
#
loop_
_entity_poly.entity_id
_entity_poly.type
_entity_poly.pdbx_seq_one_letter_code
_entity_poly.pdbx_strand_id
1 'polypeptide(L)'
;EDIENMSVLKGPAAAALYGSRAAAGVVIITTKKGKEGAVEVNLSSKYMTQWVKSLPEVQTKYGRGFAEDQYDASGKFIGTNYNDFSYNSWGAPLAAGTKTYDNIGDFFQQGGAWDNSVSVSGGTKNSNFYLSGSYYNQDGIIPTTGYEKTTLRFNGEQKWKMFTFGASAAYSQANTDKTLTSAGLYGSSGSGTMT
;
A
#
# COMPACT_ATOMS: atom_id res chain seq x y z
N GLU A 1 14.77 -2.76 -7.71
CA GLU A 1 15.45 -3.47 -8.82
C GLU A 1 16.86 -2.95 -9.08
N ASP A 2 17.13 -1.66 -8.89
CA ASP A 2 18.42 -1.02 -9.13
C ASP A 2 19.43 -1.19 -7.99
N ILE A 3 19.08 -1.90 -6.93
CA ILE A 3 19.98 -2.12 -5.78
C ILE A 3 20.84 -3.34 -6.04
N GLU A 4 22.17 -3.17 -5.93
CA GLU A 4 23.13 -4.25 -5.97
C GLU A 4 23.37 -4.81 -4.57
N ASN A 5 23.53 -3.92 -3.58
CA ASN A 5 23.79 -4.32 -2.20
C ASN A 5 23.20 -3.33 -1.21
N MET A 6 22.80 -3.83 -0.04
CA MET A 6 22.37 -3.03 1.09
C MET A 6 23.14 -3.47 2.34
N SER A 7 23.83 -2.53 2.96
CA SER A 7 24.57 -2.75 4.21
C SER A 7 24.01 -1.88 5.32
N VAL A 8 23.81 -2.46 6.49
CA VAL A 8 23.32 -1.73 7.67
C VAL A 8 24.46 -1.66 8.69
N LEU A 9 24.93 -0.44 8.95
CA LEU A 9 25.89 -0.16 10.02
C LEU A 9 25.13 0.31 11.25
N LYS A 10 25.41 -0.33 12.41
CA LYS A 10 24.75 -0.02 13.68
C LYS A 10 25.76 0.56 14.69
N GLY A 11 25.24 1.44 15.56
CA GLY A 11 25.98 1.94 16.71
C GLY A 11 27.22 2.77 16.40
N PRO A 12 28.29 2.68 17.23
CA PRO A 12 29.47 3.53 17.15
C PRO A 12 30.22 3.46 15.82
N ALA A 13 30.19 2.32 15.14
CA ALA A 13 30.86 2.14 13.85
C ALA A 13 30.24 3.05 12.76
N ALA A 14 28.93 3.24 12.79
CA ALA A 14 28.24 4.15 11.88
C ALA A 14 28.61 5.61 12.17
N ALA A 15 28.66 5.99 13.45
CA ALA A 15 29.01 7.34 13.88
C ALA A 15 30.48 7.68 13.56
N ALA A 16 31.40 6.71 13.66
CA ALA A 16 32.78 6.91 13.33
C ALA A 16 33.04 7.21 11.84
N LEU A 17 32.24 6.61 10.94
CA LEU A 17 32.38 6.78 9.50
C LEU A 17 31.56 7.96 8.95
N TYR A 18 30.39 8.23 9.51
CA TYR A 18 29.40 9.18 8.95
C TYR A 18 29.04 10.32 9.91
N GLY A 19 29.75 10.41 11.06
CA GLY A 19 29.55 11.48 12.04
C GLY A 19 28.33 11.29 12.94
N SER A 20 28.02 12.31 13.75
CA SER A 20 27.00 12.25 14.80
C SER A 20 25.58 11.97 14.27
N ARG A 21 25.28 12.34 13.04
CA ARG A 21 23.98 12.04 12.40
C ARG A 21 23.71 10.55 12.23
N ALA A 22 24.77 9.75 12.26
CA ALA A 22 24.72 8.30 12.12
C ALA A 22 24.63 7.56 13.45
N ALA A 23 24.43 8.26 14.58
CA ALA A 23 24.38 7.64 15.91
C ALA A 23 23.30 6.55 16.06
N ALA A 24 22.16 6.71 15.36
CA ALA A 24 21.08 5.70 15.30
C ALA A 24 21.33 4.57 14.27
N GLY A 25 22.42 4.65 13.52
CA GLY A 25 22.77 3.72 12.44
C GLY A 25 22.70 4.34 11.05
N VAL A 26 23.24 3.62 10.07
CA VAL A 26 23.26 4.01 8.65
C VAL A 26 22.89 2.82 7.78
N VAL A 27 22.05 3.06 6.80
CA VAL A 27 21.78 2.12 5.70
C VAL A 27 22.53 2.60 4.46
N ILE A 28 23.48 1.81 4.01
CA ILE A 28 24.26 2.07 2.80
C ILE A 28 23.64 1.29 1.66
N ILE A 29 23.17 1.98 0.63
CA ILE A 29 22.59 1.38 -0.56
C ILE A 29 23.56 1.58 -1.73
N THR A 30 24.06 0.48 -2.27
CA THR A 30 24.89 0.47 -3.48
C THR A 30 23.99 0.12 -4.66
N THR A 31 23.97 0.98 -5.66
CA THR A 31 23.17 0.75 -6.87
C THR A 31 23.99 0.00 -7.92
N LYS A 32 23.27 -0.75 -8.77
CA LYS A 32 23.86 -1.51 -9.88
C LYS A 32 24.65 -0.59 -10.81
N LYS A 33 25.78 -1.11 -11.24
CA LYS A 33 26.66 -0.48 -12.23
C LYS A 33 26.87 -1.45 -13.40
N GLY A 34 27.27 -0.93 -14.54
CA GLY A 34 27.73 -1.76 -15.64
C GLY A 34 29.00 -2.52 -15.27
N LYS A 35 29.14 -3.73 -15.75
CA LYS A 35 30.33 -4.58 -15.58
C LYS A 35 30.99 -4.75 -16.95
N GLU A 36 32.31 -5.06 -16.93
CA GLU A 36 33.02 -5.45 -18.15
C GLU A 36 32.40 -6.72 -18.72
N GLY A 37 32.06 -6.71 -20.00
CA GLY A 37 31.45 -7.84 -20.69
C GLY A 37 30.52 -7.40 -21.82
N ALA A 38 29.84 -8.38 -22.39
CA ALA A 38 28.80 -8.14 -23.39
C ALA A 38 27.65 -7.35 -22.80
N VAL A 39 26.91 -6.68 -23.67
CA VAL A 39 25.68 -5.99 -23.24
C VAL A 39 24.65 -7.00 -22.80
N GLU A 40 24.18 -6.84 -21.59
CA GLU A 40 23.09 -7.62 -21.01
C GLU A 40 21.82 -6.80 -20.96
N VAL A 41 20.71 -7.41 -21.38
CA VAL A 41 19.36 -6.83 -21.28
C VAL A 41 18.53 -7.71 -20.36
N ASN A 42 18.01 -7.11 -19.30
CA ASN A 42 17.10 -7.79 -18.38
C ASN A 42 15.72 -7.15 -18.48
N LEU A 43 14.71 -7.98 -18.71
CA LEU A 43 13.31 -7.60 -18.71
C LEU A 43 12.59 -8.36 -17.59
N SER A 44 11.83 -7.65 -16.79
CA SER A 44 10.97 -8.24 -15.76
C SER A 44 9.57 -7.67 -15.88
N SER A 45 8.58 -8.53 -15.88
CA SER A 45 7.18 -8.18 -15.83
C SER A 45 6.48 -9.07 -14.80
N LYS A 46 5.82 -8.45 -13.81
CA LYS A 46 5.11 -9.14 -12.74
C LYS A 46 3.71 -8.59 -12.64
N TYR A 47 2.76 -9.48 -12.52
CA TYR A 47 1.38 -9.14 -12.23
C TYR A 47 0.98 -9.72 -10.88
N MET A 48 0.35 -8.91 -10.04
CA MET A 48 -0.16 -9.29 -8.74
C MET A 48 -1.64 -8.98 -8.65
N THR A 49 -2.39 -9.84 -7.98
CA THR A 49 -3.81 -9.62 -7.68
C THR A 49 -3.99 -9.55 -6.16
N GLN A 50 -4.93 -8.72 -5.73
CA GLN A 50 -5.25 -8.52 -4.32
C GLN A 50 -6.77 -8.58 -4.13
N TRP A 51 -7.20 -9.19 -3.05
CA TRP A 51 -8.61 -9.25 -2.65
C TRP A 51 -8.73 -9.25 -1.13
N VAL A 52 -9.88 -8.87 -0.64
CA VAL A 52 -10.17 -8.95 0.79
C VAL A 52 -10.36 -10.41 1.18
N LYS A 53 -9.55 -10.90 2.10
CA LYS A 53 -9.59 -12.30 2.54
C LYS A 53 -10.75 -12.58 3.51
N SER A 54 -11.06 -11.64 4.39
CA SER A 54 -12.07 -11.81 5.43
C SER A 54 -12.68 -10.46 5.78
N LEU A 55 -13.98 -10.44 5.88
CA LEU A 55 -14.77 -9.30 6.33
C LEU A 55 -15.46 -9.64 7.63
N PRO A 56 -15.81 -8.65 8.46
CA PRO A 56 -16.63 -8.88 9.64
C PRO A 56 -17.97 -9.50 9.25
N GLU A 57 -18.41 -10.50 9.97
CA GLU A 57 -19.76 -11.02 9.82
C GLU A 57 -20.76 -10.00 10.34
N VAL A 58 -21.75 -9.66 9.50
CA VAL A 58 -22.86 -8.80 9.88
C VAL A 58 -24.12 -9.63 10.05
N GLN A 59 -24.91 -9.30 11.06
CA GLN A 59 -26.18 -9.98 11.28
C GLN A 59 -27.18 -9.59 10.18
N THR A 60 -27.96 -10.56 9.72
CA THR A 60 -28.99 -10.39 8.67
C THR A 60 -30.37 -10.89 9.09
N LYS A 61 -30.56 -11.14 10.41
CA LYS A 61 -31.79 -11.71 10.98
C LYS A 61 -32.73 -10.66 11.54
N TYR A 62 -32.18 -9.54 12.00
CA TYR A 62 -32.94 -8.48 12.65
C TYR A 62 -32.82 -7.18 11.88
N GLY A 63 -33.91 -6.41 11.90
CA GLY A 63 -33.95 -5.08 11.30
C GLY A 63 -33.25 -4.02 12.16
N ARG A 64 -33.33 -2.78 11.70
CA ARG A 64 -32.90 -1.60 12.42
C ARG A 64 -33.68 -1.45 13.73
N GLY A 65 -33.05 -0.90 14.77
CA GLY A 65 -33.69 -0.61 16.04
C GLY A 65 -33.15 -1.44 17.19
N PHE A 66 -33.92 -1.52 18.25
CA PHE A 66 -33.67 -2.37 19.41
C PHE A 66 -34.97 -2.96 19.94
N ALA A 67 -34.84 -4.09 20.64
CA ALA A 67 -35.92 -4.77 21.32
C ALA A 67 -35.88 -4.46 22.81
N GLU A 68 -37.02 -4.24 23.41
CA GLU A 68 -37.19 -3.97 24.83
C GLU A 68 -38.30 -4.86 25.38
N ASP A 69 -37.91 -5.78 26.27
CA ASP A 69 -38.87 -6.69 26.89
C ASP A 69 -39.73 -5.95 27.92
N GLN A 70 -41.02 -6.15 27.80
CA GLN A 70 -42.02 -5.54 28.69
C GLN A 70 -42.53 -6.55 29.73
N TYR A 71 -42.69 -6.06 30.95
CA TYR A 71 -43.15 -6.83 32.09
C TYR A 71 -44.34 -6.14 32.75
N ASP A 72 -45.32 -6.91 33.25
CA ASP A 72 -46.40 -6.38 34.03
C ASP A 72 -45.97 -6.01 35.46
N ALA A 73 -46.91 -5.44 36.25
CA ALA A 73 -46.64 -5.04 37.62
C ALA A 73 -46.29 -6.21 38.56
N SER A 74 -46.53 -7.45 38.15
CA SER A 74 -46.15 -8.68 38.89
C SER A 74 -44.79 -9.20 38.46
N GLY A 75 -44.10 -8.57 37.47
CA GLY A 75 -42.83 -9.01 36.92
C GLY A 75 -42.95 -10.11 35.88
N LYS A 76 -44.15 -10.39 35.35
CA LYS A 76 -44.36 -11.38 34.32
C LYS A 76 -44.14 -10.74 32.96
N PHE A 77 -43.39 -11.42 32.07
CA PHE A 77 -43.19 -11.00 30.68
C PHE A 77 -44.51 -10.90 29.93
N ILE A 78 -44.78 -9.77 29.31
CA ILE A 78 -46.00 -9.49 28.55
C ILE A 78 -45.79 -9.26 27.07
N GLY A 79 -44.53 -9.13 26.65
CA GLY A 79 -44.18 -8.96 25.24
C GLY A 79 -42.87 -8.22 25.04
N THR A 80 -42.48 -8.10 23.77
CA THR A 80 -41.30 -7.30 23.34
C THR A 80 -41.77 -6.13 22.50
N ASN A 81 -41.38 -4.92 22.89
CA ASN A 81 -41.57 -3.71 22.09
C ASN A 81 -40.34 -3.50 21.21
N TYR A 82 -40.56 -3.22 19.92
CA TYR A 82 -39.51 -2.93 18.97
C TYR A 82 -39.51 -1.45 18.63
N ASN A 83 -38.37 -0.81 18.87
CA ASN A 83 -38.17 0.58 18.55
C ASN A 83 -37.28 0.68 17.32
N ASP A 84 -37.78 1.22 16.22
CA ASP A 84 -37.11 1.37 14.92
C ASP A 84 -36.45 2.73 14.72
N PHE A 85 -36.54 3.66 15.67
CA PHE A 85 -35.91 4.98 15.59
C PHE A 85 -34.41 4.96 15.93
N SER A 86 -33.89 3.87 16.51
CA SER A 86 -32.49 3.72 16.81
C SER A 86 -31.67 3.27 15.60
N TYR A 87 -30.40 3.68 15.55
CA TYR A 87 -29.43 3.19 14.55
C TYR A 87 -28.86 1.80 14.88
N ASN A 88 -29.28 1.19 15.97
CA ASN A 88 -28.90 -0.17 16.32
C ASN A 88 -29.49 -1.18 15.32
N SER A 89 -28.91 -2.36 15.24
CA SER A 89 -29.31 -3.43 14.32
C SER A 89 -29.91 -4.64 15.06
N TRP A 90 -30.70 -4.40 16.10
CA TRP A 90 -31.34 -5.42 16.95
C TRP A 90 -32.83 -5.15 17.13
N GLY A 91 -33.47 -4.66 16.08
CA GLY A 91 -34.91 -4.43 16.07
C GLY A 91 -35.74 -5.69 15.84
N ALA A 92 -36.91 -5.56 15.22
CA ALA A 92 -37.77 -6.69 14.92
C ALA A 92 -37.09 -7.72 13.99
N PRO A 93 -37.39 -9.02 14.16
CA PRO A 93 -36.96 -10.04 13.22
C PRO A 93 -37.43 -9.69 11.80
N LEU A 94 -36.56 -9.84 10.82
CA LEU A 94 -36.90 -9.63 9.43
C LEU A 94 -37.89 -10.71 8.95
N ALA A 95 -38.88 -10.32 8.16
CA ALA A 95 -39.81 -11.24 7.55
C ALA A 95 -39.10 -12.19 6.58
N ALA A 96 -39.62 -13.40 6.42
CA ALA A 96 -39.09 -14.35 5.46
C ALA A 96 -39.09 -13.76 4.04
N GLY A 97 -37.95 -13.85 3.34
CA GLY A 97 -37.79 -13.30 2.02
C GLY A 97 -37.42 -11.80 1.95
N THR A 98 -37.21 -11.15 3.10
CA THR A 98 -36.68 -9.77 3.12
C THR A 98 -35.29 -9.74 2.45
N LYS A 99 -35.15 -8.86 1.44
CA LYS A 99 -33.90 -8.68 0.73
C LYS A 99 -32.88 -7.99 1.64
N THR A 100 -31.74 -8.62 1.86
CA THR A 100 -30.59 -8.06 2.55
C THR A 100 -29.48 -7.78 1.55
N TYR A 101 -28.57 -6.87 1.89
CA TYR A 101 -27.48 -6.44 1.02
C TYR A 101 -26.15 -6.62 1.78
N ASP A 102 -25.14 -7.10 1.09
CA ASP A 102 -23.75 -7.16 1.61
C ASP A 102 -23.02 -5.87 1.27
N ASN A 103 -23.41 -4.76 1.89
CA ASN A 103 -22.82 -3.46 1.63
C ASN A 103 -21.31 -3.41 1.92
N ILE A 104 -20.83 -4.28 2.83
CA ILE A 104 -19.40 -4.34 3.16
C ILE A 104 -18.65 -5.09 2.07
N GLY A 105 -19.15 -6.26 1.65
CA GLY A 105 -18.55 -7.05 0.59
C GLY A 105 -18.58 -6.32 -0.76
N ASP A 106 -19.71 -5.73 -1.09
CA ASP A 106 -19.94 -5.00 -2.35
C ASP A 106 -19.10 -3.70 -2.44
N PHE A 107 -18.63 -3.17 -1.31
CA PHE A 107 -17.78 -1.97 -1.29
C PHE A 107 -16.38 -2.25 -1.81
N PHE A 108 -15.82 -3.42 -1.53
CA PHE A 108 -14.45 -3.74 -1.94
C PHE A 108 -14.40 -4.29 -3.36
N GLN A 109 -13.33 -3.94 -4.04
CA GLN A 109 -13.04 -4.46 -5.38
C GLN A 109 -11.80 -5.36 -5.37
N GLN A 110 -11.61 -6.11 -6.44
CA GLN A 110 -10.36 -6.79 -6.68
C GLN A 110 -9.32 -5.76 -7.13
N GLY A 111 -8.23 -5.66 -6.39
CA GLY A 111 -7.08 -4.86 -6.76
C GLY A 111 -6.11 -5.66 -7.63
N GLY A 112 -5.29 -4.93 -8.38
CA GLY A 112 -4.24 -5.51 -9.21
C GLY A 112 -3.02 -4.62 -9.25
N ALA A 113 -1.84 -5.20 -9.52
CA ALA A 113 -0.65 -4.42 -9.74
C ALA A 113 0.20 -5.00 -10.86
N TRP A 114 0.73 -4.12 -11.70
CA TRP A 114 1.73 -4.40 -12.71
C TRP A 114 3.06 -3.79 -12.31
N ASP A 115 4.12 -4.59 -12.29
CA ASP A 115 5.50 -4.17 -12.07
C ASP A 115 6.33 -4.58 -13.28
N ASN A 116 6.65 -3.62 -14.13
CA ASN A 116 7.43 -3.81 -15.35
C ASN A 116 8.75 -3.07 -15.24
N SER A 117 9.82 -3.73 -15.60
CA SER A 117 11.12 -3.11 -15.61
C SER A 117 12.00 -3.65 -16.74
N VAL A 118 12.84 -2.79 -17.23
CA VAL A 118 13.89 -3.10 -18.19
C VAL A 118 15.21 -2.53 -17.71
N SER A 119 16.29 -3.27 -17.85
CA SER A 119 17.61 -2.74 -17.64
C SER A 119 18.58 -3.23 -18.71
N VAL A 120 19.50 -2.35 -19.07
CA VAL A 120 20.58 -2.60 -20.03
C VAL A 120 21.89 -2.24 -19.36
N SER A 121 22.84 -3.16 -19.34
CA SER A 121 24.16 -2.93 -18.76
C SER A 121 25.24 -3.54 -19.63
N GLY A 122 26.40 -2.97 -19.56
CA GLY A 122 27.56 -3.49 -20.29
C GLY A 122 28.80 -2.64 -20.06
N GLY A 123 29.89 -3.06 -20.62
CA GLY A 123 31.12 -2.30 -20.51
C GLY A 123 32.34 -2.95 -21.09
N THR A 124 33.41 -2.19 -21.09
CA THR A 124 34.77 -2.58 -21.42
C THR A 124 35.68 -2.35 -20.22
N LYS A 125 36.96 -2.67 -20.31
CA LYS A 125 37.95 -2.35 -19.26
C LYS A 125 37.98 -0.88 -18.87
N ASN A 126 37.60 0.01 -19.80
CA ASN A 126 37.72 1.44 -19.62
C ASN A 126 36.37 2.19 -19.56
N SER A 127 35.27 1.51 -19.83
CA SER A 127 33.95 2.14 -19.86
C SER A 127 32.90 1.17 -19.41
N ASN A 128 31.99 1.60 -18.55
CA ASN A 128 30.82 0.82 -18.22
C ASN A 128 29.58 1.70 -18.13
N PHE A 129 28.43 1.10 -18.35
CA PHE A 129 27.15 1.77 -18.24
C PHE A 129 26.09 0.82 -17.68
N TYR A 130 25.13 1.41 -17.00
CA TYR A 130 23.88 0.79 -16.56
C TYR A 130 22.75 1.77 -16.81
N LEU A 131 21.73 1.34 -17.51
CA LEU A 131 20.51 2.08 -17.76
C LEU A 131 19.33 1.21 -17.31
N SER A 132 18.39 1.76 -16.55
CA SER A 132 17.16 1.08 -16.18
C SER A 132 15.95 1.99 -16.28
N GLY A 133 14.80 1.37 -16.55
CA GLY A 133 13.51 1.99 -16.50
C GLY A 133 12.50 1.04 -15.85
N SER A 134 11.65 1.55 -14.98
CA SER A 134 10.56 0.77 -14.40
C SER A 134 9.26 1.57 -14.38
N TYR A 135 8.17 0.84 -14.55
CA TYR A 135 6.82 1.34 -14.40
C TYR A 135 6.02 0.39 -13.52
N TYR A 136 5.52 0.94 -12.44
CA TYR A 136 4.64 0.26 -11.49
C TYR A 136 3.29 0.95 -11.48
N ASN A 137 2.23 0.17 -11.66
CA ASN A 137 0.85 0.63 -11.56
C ASN A 137 0.08 -0.32 -10.66
N GLN A 138 -0.70 0.22 -9.73
CA GLN A 138 -1.50 -0.54 -8.79
C GLN A 138 -2.88 0.09 -8.63
N ASP A 139 -3.90 -0.73 -8.79
CA ASP A 139 -5.27 -0.45 -8.37
C ASP A 139 -5.51 -1.05 -6.98
N GLY A 140 -6.03 -0.26 -6.05
CA GLY A 140 -6.31 -0.69 -4.69
C GLY A 140 -7.56 -1.55 -4.57
N ILE A 141 -7.71 -2.23 -3.43
CA ILE A 141 -8.93 -2.98 -3.07
C ILE A 141 -10.08 -2.05 -2.64
N ILE A 142 -9.78 -0.80 -2.31
CA ILE A 142 -10.76 0.24 -2.04
C ILE A 142 -10.99 1.00 -3.34
N PRO A 143 -12.24 1.21 -3.79
CA PRO A 143 -12.52 1.97 -5.00
C PRO A 143 -11.85 3.34 -5.01
N THR A 144 -11.43 3.79 -6.19
CA THR A 144 -10.75 5.08 -6.41
C THR A 144 -9.38 5.24 -5.75
N THR A 145 -8.78 4.16 -5.24
CA THR A 145 -7.41 4.20 -4.75
C THR A 145 -6.44 3.57 -5.75
N GLY A 146 -5.31 4.23 -5.95
CA GLY A 146 -4.30 3.77 -6.89
C GLY A 146 -2.91 4.30 -6.57
N TYR A 147 -1.92 3.67 -7.16
CA TYR A 147 -0.54 4.11 -7.06
C TYR A 147 0.19 3.84 -8.37
N GLU A 148 0.81 4.87 -8.92
CA GLU A 148 1.66 4.77 -10.10
C GLU A 148 3.07 5.26 -9.77
N LYS A 149 4.07 4.59 -10.31
CA LYS A 149 5.46 5.02 -10.17
C LYS A 149 6.26 4.74 -11.43
N THR A 150 6.90 5.77 -11.95
CA THR A 150 7.89 5.66 -13.02
C THR A 150 9.27 5.96 -12.46
N THR A 151 10.26 5.15 -12.79
CA THR A 151 11.65 5.36 -12.40
C THR A 151 12.55 5.18 -13.60
N LEU A 152 13.50 6.10 -13.77
CA LEU A 152 14.58 6.01 -14.75
C LEU A 152 15.91 6.20 -14.01
N ARG A 153 16.90 5.41 -14.38
CA ARG A 153 18.24 5.50 -13.80
C ARG A 153 19.30 5.27 -14.85
N PHE A 154 20.35 6.06 -14.74
CA PHE A 154 21.56 5.93 -15.51
C PHE A 154 22.78 5.96 -14.56
N ASN A 155 23.70 5.04 -14.74
CA ASN A 155 25.03 5.06 -14.14
C ASN A 155 26.04 4.79 -15.23
N GLY A 156 27.10 5.58 -15.29
CA GLY A 156 28.17 5.39 -16.27
C GLY A 156 29.53 5.77 -15.69
N GLU A 157 30.55 5.07 -16.11
CA GLU A 157 31.94 5.34 -15.74
C GLU A 157 32.84 5.20 -16.96
N GLN A 158 33.75 6.15 -17.13
CA GLN A 158 34.77 6.14 -18.17
C GLN A 158 36.14 6.40 -17.57
N LYS A 159 37.09 5.52 -17.85
CA LYS A 159 38.50 5.68 -17.49
C LYS A 159 39.28 6.19 -18.72
N TRP A 160 40.01 7.23 -18.51
CA TRP A 160 40.89 7.78 -19.54
C TRP A 160 42.25 8.13 -18.96
N LYS A 161 43.26 7.34 -19.27
CA LYS A 161 44.62 7.42 -18.68
C LYS A 161 44.54 7.33 -17.14
N MET A 162 44.92 8.40 -16.45
CA MET A 162 44.87 8.49 -14.98
C MET A 162 43.56 9.03 -14.43
N PHE A 163 42.63 9.45 -15.29
CA PHE A 163 41.35 10.05 -14.88
C PHE A 163 40.22 9.03 -14.97
N THR A 164 39.32 9.08 -13.99
CA THR A 164 38.06 8.34 -13.99
C THR A 164 36.91 9.33 -13.90
N PHE A 165 36.06 9.31 -14.88
CA PHE A 165 34.84 10.13 -14.94
C PHE A 165 33.65 9.23 -14.65
N GLY A 166 32.83 9.60 -13.66
CA GLY A 166 31.60 8.89 -13.31
C GLY A 166 30.40 9.84 -13.40
N ALA A 167 29.29 9.34 -13.92
CA ALA A 167 28.02 10.03 -13.92
C ALA A 167 26.91 9.11 -13.38
N SER A 168 26.05 9.65 -12.54
CA SER A 168 24.87 8.97 -12.04
C SER A 168 23.69 9.92 -12.08
N ALA A 169 22.58 9.48 -12.68
CA ALA A 169 21.34 10.22 -12.74
C ALA A 169 20.17 9.29 -12.37
N ALA A 170 19.21 9.82 -11.63
CA ALA A 170 18.00 9.10 -11.30
C ALA A 170 16.81 10.07 -11.37
N TYR A 171 15.74 9.61 -12.00
CA TYR A 171 14.46 10.28 -12.02
C TYR A 171 13.40 9.34 -11.46
N SER A 172 12.53 9.85 -10.61
CA SER A 172 11.40 9.08 -10.09
C SER A 172 10.20 10.01 -9.92
N GLN A 173 9.07 9.57 -10.47
CA GLN A 173 7.78 10.23 -10.30
C GLN A 173 6.81 9.19 -9.73
N ALA A 174 6.04 9.60 -8.72
CA ALA A 174 5.00 8.76 -8.13
C ALA A 174 3.72 9.57 -7.95
N ASN A 175 2.60 8.98 -8.35
CA ASN A 175 1.25 9.50 -8.14
C ASN A 175 0.50 8.54 -7.23
N THR A 176 -0.30 9.08 -6.33
CA THR A 176 -1.09 8.28 -5.41
C THR A 176 -2.50 8.83 -5.32
N ASP A 177 -3.48 8.03 -5.70
CA ASP A 177 -4.89 8.31 -5.50
C ASP A 177 -5.31 7.73 -4.15
N LYS A 178 -5.83 8.58 -3.28
CA LYS A 178 -6.20 8.23 -1.90
C LYS A 178 -7.66 8.54 -1.66
N THR A 179 -8.31 7.70 -0.86
CA THR A 179 -9.57 8.09 -0.25
C THR A 179 -9.35 9.29 0.69
N LEU A 180 -10.30 10.20 0.71
CA LEU A 180 -10.29 11.32 1.66
C LEU A 180 -10.48 10.77 3.09
N THR A 181 -9.37 10.49 3.76
CA THR A 181 -9.33 10.19 5.18
C THR A 181 -8.68 11.38 5.88
N SER A 182 -9.45 12.39 6.26
CA SER A 182 -8.92 13.46 7.10
C SER A 182 -9.40 13.30 8.54
N ALA A 183 -8.53 13.59 9.50
CA ALA A 183 -8.90 13.64 10.90
C ALA A 183 -10.05 14.64 11.20
N GLY A 184 -10.28 15.60 10.31
CA GLY A 184 -11.41 16.54 10.37
C GLY A 184 -12.76 15.93 10.00
N LEU A 185 -12.80 14.70 9.45
CA LEU A 185 -14.05 13.96 9.22
C LEU A 185 -14.57 13.30 10.51
N TYR A 186 -13.72 13.12 11.51
CA TYR A 186 -14.12 12.70 12.84
C TYR A 186 -14.39 13.98 13.64
N GLY A 187 -15.64 14.43 13.62
CA GLY A 187 -16.08 15.49 14.51
C GLY A 187 -15.84 15.12 15.98
N SER A 188 -15.91 16.11 16.86
CA SER A 188 -15.75 15.92 18.32
C SER A 188 -16.71 14.91 18.95
N SER A 189 -17.68 14.41 18.21
CA SER A 189 -18.64 13.35 18.59
C SER A 189 -18.25 11.94 18.13
N GLY A 190 -17.09 11.76 17.46
CA GLY A 190 -16.63 10.44 17.02
C GLY A 190 -17.41 9.82 15.86
N SER A 191 -18.37 10.51 15.25
CA SER A 191 -19.05 10.04 14.05
C SER A 191 -18.32 10.53 12.82
N GLY A 192 -17.50 9.65 12.22
CA GLY A 192 -16.88 9.89 10.92
C GLY A 192 -17.87 9.69 9.81
N THR A 193 -18.01 10.66 8.92
CA THR A 193 -18.65 10.47 7.63
C THR A 193 -17.58 10.18 6.59
N MET A 194 -17.61 8.98 5.99
CA MET A 194 -16.92 8.75 4.74
C MET A 194 -17.74 9.41 3.64
N THR A 195 -17.18 10.41 3.01
CA THR A 195 -17.73 11.00 1.77
C THR A 195 -16.89 10.51 0.59
#